data_429b642be3d049ece0b8d4c138139096
#
_entry.id   429b642be3d049ece0b8d4c138139096
#
_cell.length_a   1.000
_cell.length_b   1.000
_cell.length_c   1.000
_cell.angle_alpha   90.00
_cell.angle_beta   90.00
_cell.angle_gamma   90.00
#
_symmetry.space_group_name_H-M   'P 1'
#
loop_
_entity.id
_entity.type
_entity.pdbx_description
1 polymer ?
#
loop_
_entity_poly.entity_id
_entity_poly.type
_entity_poly.pdbx_seq_one_letter_code
_entity_poly.pdbx_strand_id
1 'polypeptide(L)'
;MTREILLVPHANREQNLQATSRAAELLQDAGITVRVCADEKVLPGLKHVPHTEDAASGCELVLVLGGDGTFLRAADMARSVDIPVLGINLGHVGFLAEWEVESLDQALVRVIDKRYRIEDRLTIDVTIFDEEGTLLNRSWALNEASVENQNRSGVLDAILEIDRRPVSSFGCDGVLISTPTGSTAYAFSAGGPVLWPSLDAILVVPNNAHALFTKPLVVSPNSLVAVESTMRTTPATVILDGFRELAMPPGARVEVVRGARPVRWVRLDDQPFTDRLVSKL
;
A
#
# COMPACT_ATOMS: atom_id res chain seq x y z
N MET A 1 14.05 -9.79 -26.25
CA MET A 1 14.41 -8.98 -25.06
C MET A 1 14.71 -9.94 -23.93
N THR A 2 15.79 -9.71 -23.20
CA THR A 2 16.14 -10.50 -22.01
C THR A 2 15.10 -10.22 -20.94
N ARG A 3 14.56 -11.25 -20.29
CA ARG A 3 13.64 -11.09 -19.14
C ARG A 3 14.41 -10.49 -17.95
N GLU A 4 13.83 -9.52 -17.27
CA GLU A 4 14.42 -8.92 -16.07
C GLU A 4 13.38 -8.87 -14.94
N ILE A 5 13.79 -9.18 -13.71
CA ILE A 5 12.96 -9.14 -12.51
C ILE A 5 13.66 -8.29 -11.46
N LEU A 6 12.95 -7.33 -10.87
CA LEU A 6 13.42 -6.60 -9.69
C LEU A 6 13.08 -7.41 -8.44
N LEU A 7 14.10 -7.83 -7.72
CA LEU A 7 13.99 -8.55 -6.45
C LEU A 7 14.08 -7.54 -5.30
N VAL A 8 13.05 -7.53 -4.43
CA VAL A 8 12.97 -6.64 -3.26
C VAL A 8 12.93 -7.51 -2.01
N PRO A 9 14.08 -7.75 -1.35
CA PRO A 9 14.13 -8.53 -0.13
C PRO A 9 13.78 -7.69 1.09
N HIS A 10 13.37 -8.35 2.16
CA HIS A 10 13.24 -7.71 3.47
C HIS A 10 14.63 -7.54 4.12
N ALA A 11 14.97 -6.32 4.50
CA ALA A 11 16.34 -5.90 4.82
C ALA A 11 17.04 -6.55 6.04
N ASN A 12 16.40 -7.38 6.91
CA ASN A 12 16.94 -7.57 8.25
C ASN A 12 16.97 -8.99 8.87
N ARG A 13 16.89 -10.10 8.09
CA ARG A 13 17.01 -11.45 8.68
C ARG A 13 17.93 -12.34 7.85
N GLU A 14 18.78 -13.12 8.51
CA GLU A 14 19.70 -14.09 7.88
C GLU A 14 18.93 -15.14 7.04
N GLN A 15 17.77 -15.58 7.52
CA GLN A 15 16.85 -16.44 6.76
C GLN A 15 16.38 -15.82 5.44
N ASN A 16 16.21 -14.50 5.42
CA ASN A 16 15.81 -13.77 4.23
C ASN A 16 16.92 -13.74 3.17
N LEU A 17 18.20 -13.73 3.60
CA LEU A 17 19.32 -13.80 2.68
C LEU A 17 19.40 -15.15 1.96
N GLN A 18 19.11 -16.25 2.64
CA GLN A 18 19.08 -17.59 2.03
C GLN A 18 17.96 -17.69 0.99
N ALA A 19 16.74 -17.26 1.33
CA ALA A 19 15.61 -17.25 0.39
C ALA A 19 15.89 -16.32 -0.81
N THR A 20 16.53 -15.17 -0.57
CA THR A 20 16.88 -14.20 -1.61
C THR A 20 17.95 -14.78 -2.56
N SER A 21 19.01 -15.42 -2.01
CA SER A 21 20.02 -16.09 -2.81
C SER A 21 19.42 -17.22 -3.64
N ARG A 22 18.57 -18.04 -3.01
CA ARG A 22 17.89 -19.15 -3.70
C ARG A 22 16.99 -18.65 -4.85
N ALA A 23 16.23 -17.58 -4.62
CA ALA A 23 15.41 -16.98 -5.65
C ALA A 23 16.24 -16.43 -6.82
N ALA A 24 17.34 -15.73 -6.50
CA ALA A 24 18.25 -15.18 -7.51
C ALA A 24 18.88 -16.29 -8.36
N GLU A 25 19.39 -17.37 -7.73
CA GLU A 25 19.95 -18.53 -8.43
C GLU A 25 18.96 -19.16 -9.41
N LEU A 26 17.75 -19.50 -8.93
CA LEU A 26 16.73 -20.14 -9.79
C LEU A 26 16.31 -19.27 -10.98
N LEU A 27 16.19 -17.96 -10.77
CA LEU A 27 15.84 -17.02 -11.84
C LEU A 27 17.00 -16.89 -12.84
N GLN A 28 18.24 -16.80 -12.38
CA GLN A 28 19.42 -16.71 -13.24
C GLN A 28 19.64 -18.00 -14.04
N ASP A 29 19.47 -19.18 -13.44
CA ASP A 29 19.56 -20.47 -14.11
C ASP A 29 18.51 -20.60 -15.23
N ALA A 30 17.35 -19.92 -15.07
CA ALA A 30 16.32 -19.82 -16.10
C ALA A 30 16.60 -18.72 -17.15
N GLY A 31 17.76 -18.07 -17.12
CA GLY A 31 18.14 -17.01 -18.08
C GLY A 31 17.48 -15.65 -17.81
N ILE A 32 16.98 -15.42 -16.60
CA ILE A 32 16.35 -14.15 -16.18
C ILE A 32 17.39 -13.28 -15.48
N THR A 33 17.53 -12.04 -15.90
CA THR A 33 18.38 -11.07 -15.21
C THR A 33 17.70 -10.61 -13.92
N VAL A 34 18.39 -10.78 -12.78
CA VAL A 34 17.89 -10.32 -11.50
C VAL A 34 18.51 -8.97 -11.15
N ARG A 35 17.64 -7.97 -10.89
CA ARG A 35 18.03 -6.65 -10.37
C ARG A 35 17.72 -6.59 -8.88
N VAL A 36 18.50 -5.79 -8.15
CA VAL A 36 18.25 -5.41 -6.74
C VAL A 36 18.55 -3.93 -6.57
N CYS A 37 17.93 -3.28 -5.59
CA CYS A 37 18.27 -1.90 -5.25
C CYS A 37 19.67 -1.79 -4.65
N ALA A 38 20.38 -0.69 -4.88
CA ALA A 38 21.79 -0.52 -4.54
C ALA A 38 22.07 -0.46 -3.03
N ASP A 39 21.06 -0.14 -2.22
CA ASP A 39 21.09 -0.11 -0.76
C ASP A 39 20.88 -1.49 -0.12
N GLU A 40 20.50 -2.50 -0.90
CA GLU A 40 20.41 -3.87 -0.42
C GLU A 40 21.80 -4.50 -0.22
N LYS A 41 21.92 -5.38 0.79
CA LYS A 41 23.18 -6.12 1.03
C LYS A 41 23.60 -6.83 -0.24
N VAL A 42 24.85 -6.60 -0.62
CA VAL A 42 25.41 -7.08 -1.88
C VAL A 42 25.30 -8.60 -1.97
N LEU A 43 24.46 -9.07 -2.88
CA LEU A 43 24.44 -10.45 -3.35
C LEU A 43 25.34 -10.50 -4.60
N PRO A 44 26.38 -11.32 -4.61
CA PRO A 44 27.29 -11.41 -5.76
C PRO A 44 26.54 -11.79 -7.04
N GLY A 45 26.90 -11.15 -8.14
CA GLY A 45 26.37 -11.51 -9.48
C GLY A 45 25.03 -10.90 -9.83
N LEU A 46 24.42 -10.05 -8.98
CA LEU A 46 23.17 -9.35 -9.27
C LEU A 46 23.42 -7.98 -9.90
N LYS A 47 22.46 -7.51 -10.67
CA LYS A 47 22.47 -6.17 -11.29
C LYS A 47 21.92 -5.15 -10.29
N HIS A 48 22.78 -4.32 -9.73
CA HIS A 48 22.37 -3.24 -8.84
C HIS A 48 21.83 -2.05 -9.61
N VAL A 49 20.68 -1.51 -9.15
CA VAL A 49 20.03 -0.31 -9.69
C VAL A 49 19.82 0.72 -8.58
N PRO A 50 19.76 2.02 -8.88
CA PRO A 50 19.40 3.03 -7.87
C PRO A 50 18.03 2.74 -7.25
N HIS A 51 17.88 3.06 -5.96
CA HIS A 51 16.58 2.99 -5.28
C HIS A 51 15.76 4.23 -5.63
N THR A 52 15.04 4.16 -6.71
CA THR A 52 14.21 5.25 -7.25
C THR A 52 12.82 4.71 -7.58
N GLU A 53 11.85 5.58 -7.74
CA GLU A 53 10.47 5.20 -8.11
C GLU A 53 10.38 4.44 -9.44
N ASP A 54 11.37 4.59 -10.31
CA ASP A 54 11.46 3.93 -11.61
C ASP A 54 12.42 2.72 -11.63
N ALA A 55 12.89 2.26 -10.46
CA ALA A 55 13.83 1.12 -10.34
C ALA A 55 13.34 -0.15 -11.05
N ALA A 56 12.02 -0.35 -11.14
CA ALA A 56 11.39 -1.47 -11.82
C ALA A 56 11.23 -1.26 -13.34
N SER A 57 11.66 -0.13 -13.90
CA SER A 57 11.49 0.17 -15.32
C SER A 57 12.15 -0.88 -16.22
N GLY A 58 11.39 -1.42 -17.15
CA GLY A 58 11.83 -2.49 -18.08
C GLY A 58 11.87 -3.89 -17.47
N CYS A 59 11.54 -4.06 -16.19
CA CYS A 59 11.30 -5.39 -15.61
C CYS A 59 9.95 -5.95 -16.07
N GLU A 60 9.84 -7.28 -16.09
CA GLU A 60 8.55 -7.94 -16.30
C GLU A 60 7.75 -8.10 -15.00
N LEU A 61 8.44 -8.07 -13.85
CA LEU A 61 7.88 -8.34 -12.53
C LEU A 61 8.74 -7.70 -11.44
N VAL A 62 8.10 -7.25 -10.37
CA VAL A 62 8.73 -7.00 -9.07
C VAL A 62 8.42 -8.16 -8.14
N LEU A 63 9.45 -8.88 -7.70
CA LEU A 63 9.34 -10.01 -6.76
C LEU A 63 9.75 -9.55 -5.37
N VAL A 64 8.80 -9.60 -4.45
CA VAL A 64 8.97 -9.23 -3.04
C VAL A 64 9.22 -10.49 -2.21
N LEU A 65 10.31 -10.52 -1.46
CA LEU A 65 10.59 -11.54 -0.44
C LEU A 65 10.51 -10.90 0.95
N GLY A 66 9.30 -10.90 1.53
CA GLY A 66 9.05 -10.22 2.80
C GLY A 66 7.57 -10.12 3.15
N GLY A 67 7.26 -9.42 4.22
CA GLY A 67 5.87 -9.15 4.64
C GLY A 67 5.22 -7.96 3.94
N ASP A 68 4.02 -7.60 4.43
CA ASP A 68 3.18 -6.54 3.84
C ASP A 68 3.89 -5.19 3.73
N GLY A 69 4.70 -4.79 4.72
CA GLY A 69 5.45 -3.53 4.66
C GLY A 69 6.51 -3.50 3.55
N THR A 70 7.14 -4.64 3.24
CA THR A 70 8.08 -4.74 2.11
C THR A 70 7.32 -4.69 0.78
N PHE A 71 6.13 -5.33 0.74
CA PHE A 71 5.25 -5.29 -0.43
C PHE A 71 4.82 -3.86 -0.76
N LEU A 72 4.40 -3.07 0.23
CA LEU A 72 3.97 -1.68 0.04
C LEU A 72 5.09 -0.80 -0.56
N ARG A 73 6.33 -0.95 -0.08
CA ARG A 73 7.50 -0.23 -0.65
C ARG A 73 7.81 -0.68 -2.08
N ALA A 74 7.69 -1.96 -2.37
CA ALA A 74 7.89 -2.49 -3.71
C ALA A 74 6.79 -2.04 -4.68
N ALA A 75 5.55 -1.95 -4.19
CA ALA A 75 4.42 -1.44 -4.96
C ALA A 75 4.64 0.03 -5.40
N ASP A 76 5.32 0.82 -4.59
CA ASP A 76 5.66 2.21 -4.93
C ASP A 76 6.57 2.29 -6.18
N MET A 77 7.61 1.46 -6.23
CA MET A 77 8.51 1.35 -7.39
C MET A 77 7.85 0.74 -8.63
N ALA A 78 6.90 -0.16 -8.43
CA ALA A 78 6.25 -0.90 -9.50
C ALA A 78 5.12 -0.10 -10.17
N ARG A 79 4.28 0.59 -9.37
CA ARG A 79 3.11 1.33 -9.85
C ARG A 79 3.48 2.47 -10.78
N SER A 80 4.58 3.18 -10.48
CA SER A 80 5.03 4.33 -11.28
C SER A 80 5.31 3.96 -12.75
N VAL A 81 5.77 2.72 -12.98
CA VAL A 81 6.16 2.18 -14.30
C VAL A 81 5.25 1.05 -14.78
N ASP A 82 4.09 0.84 -14.14
CA ASP A 82 3.06 -0.15 -14.50
C ASP A 82 3.56 -1.62 -14.53
N ILE A 83 4.47 -1.98 -13.63
CA ILE A 83 5.01 -3.33 -13.51
C ILE A 83 4.23 -4.12 -12.45
N PRO A 84 3.86 -5.40 -12.70
CA PRO A 84 3.18 -6.23 -11.72
C PRO A 84 4.08 -6.62 -10.54
N VAL A 85 3.45 -6.79 -9.35
CA VAL A 85 4.12 -7.15 -8.09
C VAL A 85 3.65 -8.50 -7.59
N LEU A 86 4.60 -9.37 -7.22
CA LEU A 86 4.35 -10.63 -6.52
C LEU A 86 4.96 -10.56 -5.12
N GLY A 87 4.19 -10.88 -4.08
CA GLY A 87 4.67 -11.01 -2.71
C GLY A 87 4.80 -12.47 -2.27
N ILE A 88 5.99 -12.84 -1.79
CA ILE A 88 6.24 -14.11 -1.10
C ILE A 88 6.64 -13.78 0.33
N ASN A 89 5.90 -14.31 1.28
CA ASN A 89 6.12 -14.07 2.70
C ASN A 89 7.24 -14.96 3.25
N LEU A 90 8.15 -14.36 3.98
CA LEU A 90 9.26 -15.05 4.65
C LEU A 90 9.01 -15.31 6.15
N GLY A 91 7.78 -15.22 6.61
CA GLY A 91 7.43 -15.36 8.02
C GLY A 91 5.94 -15.62 8.22
N HIS A 92 5.27 -14.75 8.98
CA HIS A 92 3.83 -14.87 9.17
C HIS A 92 3.07 -14.37 7.95
N VAL A 93 2.18 -15.18 7.41
CA VAL A 93 1.34 -14.84 6.25
C VAL A 93 0.67 -13.48 6.46
N GLY A 94 0.92 -12.55 5.53
CA GLY A 94 0.30 -11.24 5.46
C GLY A 94 -1.00 -11.27 4.64
N PHE A 95 -1.62 -10.11 4.46
CA PHE A 95 -2.71 -9.95 3.50
C PHE A 95 -2.20 -9.61 2.09
N LEU A 96 -0.99 -9.06 1.98
CA LEU A 96 -0.38 -8.63 0.71
C LEU A 96 0.64 -9.64 0.18
N ALA A 97 1.48 -10.24 1.05
CA ALA A 97 2.39 -11.29 0.68
C ALA A 97 1.74 -12.65 0.99
N GLU A 98 1.26 -13.33 -0.03
CA GLU A 98 0.32 -14.45 0.09
C GLU A 98 0.98 -15.82 0.14
N TRP A 99 2.15 -15.99 -0.49
CA TRP A 99 2.85 -17.28 -0.56
C TRP A 99 3.86 -17.42 0.58
N GLU A 100 3.98 -18.63 1.10
CA GLU A 100 4.94 -18.97 2.15
C GLU A 100 6.28 -19.38 1.57
N VAL A 101 7.35 -19.17 2.34
CA VAL A 101 8.73 -19.45 1.90
C VAL A 101 8.97 -20.93 1.62
N GLU A 102 8.24 -21.83 2.28
CA GLU A 102 8.30 -23.28 2.05
C GLU A 102 7.90 -23.67 0.61
N SER A 103 7.12 -22.82 -0.04
CA SER A 103 6.68 -22.97 -1.43
C SER A 103 7.45 -22.10 -2.43
N LEU A 104 8.58 -21.49 -2.02
CA LEU A 104 9.36 -20.56 -2.83
C LEU A 104 9.74 -21.14 -4.21
N ASP A 105 10.32 -22.34 -4.23
CA ASP A 105 10.76 -22.99 -5.48
C ASP A 105 9.55 -23.22 -6.42
N GLN A 106 8.40 -23.62 -5.89
CA GLN A 106 7.18 -23.81 -6.68
C GLN A 106 6.64 -22.48 -7.20
N ALA A 107 6.66 -21.43 -6.40
CA ALA A 107 6.26 -20.09 -6.82
C ALA A 107 7.16 -19.58 -7.96
N LEU A 108 8.46 -19.77 -7.85
CA LEU A 108 9.43 -19.33 -8.86
C LEU A 108 9.29 -20.13 -10.17
N VAL A 109 9.01 -21.42 -10.10
CA VAL A 109 8.69 -22.22 -11.31
C VAL A 109 7.49 -21.63 -12.04
N ARG A 110 6.43 -21.24 -11.32
CA ARG A 110 5.26 -20.58 -11.96
C ARG A 110 5.62 -19.22 -12.57
N VAL A 111 6.48 -18.43 -11.92
CA VAL A 111 6.98 -17.15 -12.45
C VAL A 111 7.82 -17.38 -13.72
N ILE A 112 8.74 -18.33 -13.70
CA ILE A 112 9.59 -18.69 -14.84
C ILE A 112 8.73 -19.11 -16.04
N ASP A 113 7.73 -19.96 -15.79
CA ASP A 113 6.80 -20.47 -16.82
C ASP A 113 5.69 -19.47 -17.17
N LYS A 114 5.65 -18.27 -16.56
CA LYS A 114 4.57 -17.28 -16.70
C LYS A 114 3.17 -17.82 -16.40
N ARG A 115 3.07 -18.79 -15.49
CA ARG A 115 1.81 -19.40 -15.05
C ARG A 115 1.24 -18.63 -13.86
N TYR A 116 0.82 -17.39 -14.09
CA TYR A 116 0.19 -16.52 -13.12
C TYR A 116 -0.85 -15.63 -13.79
N ARG A 117 -1.74 -15.05 -13.01
CA ARG A 117 -2.66 -14.00 -13.44
C ARG A 117 -2.32 -12.68 -12.76
N ILE A 118 -2.79 -11.59 -13.35
CA ILE A 118 -2.64 -10.25 -12.78
C ILE A 118 -4.02 -9.73 -12.41
N GLU A 119 -4.16 -9.24 -11.19
CA GLU A 119 -5.34 -8.57 -10.66
C GLU A 119 -5.01 -7.10 -10.39
N ASP A 120 -5.83 -6.20 -10.90
CA ASP A 120 -5.69 -4.78 -10.60
C ASP A 120 -6.28 -4.48 -9.23
N ARG A 121 -5.49 -3.88 -8.35
CA ARG A 121 -5.90 -3.43 -7.02
C ARG A 121 -6.13 -1.93 -7.03
N LEU A 122 -7.33 -1.53 -6.62
CA LEU A 122 -7.70 -0.14 -6.47
C LEU A 122 -6.69 0.57 -5.56
N THR A 123 -6.29 1.78 -5.97
CA THR A 123 -5.49 2.71 -5.17
C THR A 123 -6.29 3.98 -4.93
N ILE A 124 -5.85 4.83 -4.04
CA ILE A 124 -6.37 6.18 -3.84
C ILE A 124 -5.28 7.20 -4.15
N ASP A 125 -5.65 8.26 -4.88
CA ASP A 125 -4.80 9.43 -5.08
C ASP A 125 -5.16 10.48 -4.02
N VAL A 126 -4.13 11.07 -3.40
CA VAL A 126 -4.25 11.99 -2.26
C VAL A 126 -3.65 13.33 -2.64
N THR A 127 -4.39 14.39 -2.45
CA THR A 127 -3.97 15.77 -2.73
C THR A 127 -4.16 16.62 -1.49
N ILE A 128 -3.16 17.43 -1.13
CA ILE A 128 -3.20 18.34 0.01
C ILE A 128 -3.18 19.77 -0.50
N PHE A 129 -4.10 20.58 -0.01
CA PHE A 129 -4.19 22.01 -0.28
C PHE A 129 -4.05 22.78 1.02
N ASP A 130 -3.49 24.01 0.95
CA ASP A 130 -3.52 24.95 2.07
C ASP A 130 -4.92 25.61 2.25
N GLU A 131 -5.05 26.51 3.24
CA GLU A 131 -6.30 27.23 3.53
C GLU A 131 -6.75 28.11 2.34
N GLU A 132 -5.81 28.59 1.51
CA GLU A 132 -6.06 29.40 0.31
C GLU A 132 -6.38 28.57 -0.93
N GLY A 133 -6.33 27.24 -0.83
CA GLY A 133 -6.58 26.31 -1.94
C GLY A 133 -5.36 26.09 -2.84
N THR A 134 -4.16 26.48 -2.40
CA THR A 134 -2.90 26.21 -3.12
C THR A 134 -2.50 24.76 -2.93
N LEU A 135 -2.12 24.10 -4.01
CA LEU A 135 -1.62 22.73 -3.98
C LEU A 135 -0.29 22.66 -3.21
N LEU A 136 -0.27 21.87 -2.14
CA LEU A 136 0.94 21.61 -1.35
C LEU A 136 1.62 20.29 -1.74
N ASN A 137 0.83 19.22 -1.88
CA ASN A 137 1.38 17.89 -2.13
C ASN A 137 0.42 17.00 -2.91
N ARG A 138 0.97 16.01 -3.61
CA ARG A 138 0.24 14.89 -4.24
C ARG A 138 0.95 13.59 -3.99
N SER A 139 0.18 12.55 -3.68
CA SER A 139 0.69 11.20 -3.51
C SER A 139 -0.45 10.19 -3.72
N TRP A 140 -0.23 8.95 -3.31
CA TRP A 140 -1.20 7.87 -3.47
C TRP A 140 -1.06 6.84 -2.34
N ALA A 141 -2.04 5.96 -2.17
CA ALA A 141 -1.94 4.83 -1.24
C ALA A 141 -2.60 3.57 -1.81
N LEU A 142 -2.04 2.41 -1.44
CA LEU A 142 -2.63 1.10 -1.73
C LEU A 142 -3.59 0.68 -0.61
N ASN A 143 -3.19 0.88 0.65
CA ASN A 143 -4.03 0.57 1.80
C ASN A 143 -4.91 1.76 2.20
N GLU A 144 -4.30 2.80 2.77
CA GLU A 144 -5.05 3.94 3.29
C GLU A 144 -4.22 5.24 3.35
N ALA A 145 -4.94 6.35 3.38
CA ALA A 145 -4.46 7.63 3.85
C ALA A 145 -5.06 7.88 5.25
N SER A 146 -4.23 8.05 6.26
CA SER A 146 -4.63 8.43 7.63
C SER A 146 -4.32 9.89 7.85
N VAL A 147 -5.33 10.68 8.19
CA VAL A 147 -5.19 12.09 8.58
C VAL A 147 -5.19 12.14 10.10
N GLU A 148 -4.06 12.50 10.71
CA GLU A 148 -3.87 12.43 12.16
C GLU A 148 -3.38 13.75 12.73
N ASN A 149 -3.69 14.02 14.01
CA ASN A 149 -3.10 15.13 14.70
C ASN A 149 -1.58 14.90 14.89
N GLN A 150 -0.75 15.87 14.53
CA GLN A 150 0.69 15.75 14.71
C GLN A 150 1.09 15.63 16.20
N ASN A 151 0.34 16.24 17.09
CA ASN A 151 0.49 16.08 18.52
C ASN A 151 -0.37 14.93 19.03
N ARG A 152 0.23 13.79 19.31
CA ARG A 152 -0.47 12.58 19.82
C ARG A 152 -1.28 12.80 21.12
N SER A 153 -1.07 13.91 21.82
CA SER A 153 -1.83 14.29 23.02
C SER A 153 -3.03 15.20 22.72
N GLY A 154 -3.24 15.57 21.46
CA GLY A 154 -4.30 16.47 21.03
C GLY A 154 -5.37 15.76 20.20
N VAL A 155 -6.48 16.44 20.00
CA VAL A 155 -7.60 16.00 19.17
C VAL A 155 -7.49 16.72 17.82
N LEU A 156 -7.74 16.01 16.73
CA LEU A 156 -7.92 16.59 15.40
C LEU A 156 -9.38 17.05 15.28
N ASP A 157 -9.61 18.36 15.18
CA ASP A 157 -10.93 18.88 14.80
C ASP A 157 -11.03 18.92 13.29
N ALA A 158 -11.91 18.08 12.76
CA ALA A 158 -12.03 17.84 11.33
C ALA A 158 -13.47 18.01 10.81
N ILE A 159 -13.59 18.50 9.60
CA ILE A 159 -14.80 18.40 8.78
C ILE A 159 -14.57 17.30 7.75
N LEU A 160 -15.44 16.30 7.77
CA LEU A 160 -15.51 15.27 6.74
C LEU A 160 -16.52 15.69 5.68
N GLU A 161 -16.08 15.69 4.43
CA GLU A 161 -16.93 15.95 3.27
C GLU A 161 -16.91 14.76 2.30
N ILE A 162 -18.05 14.53 1.65
CA ILE A 162 -18.19 13.61 0.53
C ILE A 162 -18.87 14.35 -0.61
N ASP A 163 -18.25 14.32 -1.79
CA ASP A 163 -18.75 15.00 -2.99
C ASP A 163 -19.00 16.50 -2.75
N ARG A 164 -18.10 17.16 -2.05
CA ARG A 164 -18.12 18.60 -1.68
C ARG A 164 -19.30 18.99 -0.77
N ARG A 165 -19.83 18.02 -0.02
CA ARG A 165 -20.89 18.24 0.96
C ARG A 165 -20.42 17.82 2.33
N PRO A 166 -20.48 18.69 3.35
CA PRO A 166 -20.17 18.30 4.72
C PRO A 166 -21.10 17.17 5.18
N VAL A 167 -20.51 16.10 5.68
CA VAL A 167 -21.22 14.94 6.24
C VAL A 167 -21.20 15.00 7.75
N SER A 168 -20.05 15.37 8.34
CA SER A 168 -19.88 15.45 9.79
C SER A 168 -18.74 16.39 10.15
N SER A 169 -18.83 16.96 11.35
CA SER A 169 -17.73 17.70 11.99
C SER A 169 -17.52 17.12 13.37
N PHE A 170 -16.30 16.78 13.72
CA PHE A 170 -15.97 16.10 14.98
C PHE A 170 -14.52 16.27 15.38
N GLY A 171 -14.27 16.15 16.71
CA GLY A 171 -12.96 15.88 17.24
C GLY A 171 -12.65 14.38 17.20
N CYS A 172 -11.46 13.98 16.77
CA CYS A 172 -11.04 12.59 16.67
C CYS A 172 -9.51 12.45 16.81
N ASP A 173 -9.01 11.22 16.92
CA ASP A 173 -7.58 10.93 16.82
C ASP A 173 -7.12 11.00 15.36
N GLY A 174 -8.00 10.70 14.44
CA GLY A 174 -7.74 10.77 13.00
C GLY A 174 -8.92 10.30 12.15
N VAL A 175 -8.77 10.45 10.83
CA VAL A 175 -9.71 9.95 9.83
C VAL A 175 -8.93 9.11 8.83
N LEU A 176 -9.33 7.86 8.65
CA LEU A 176 -8.74 6.96 7.66
C LEU A 176 -9.62 6.91 6.42
N ILE A 177 -9.01 7.06 5.27
CA ILE A 177 -9.63 6.85 3.96
C ILE A 177 -8.90 5.68 3.31
N SER A 178 -9.60 4.55 3.14
CA SER A 178 -8.99 3.27 2.80
C SER A 178 -9.57 2.67 1.53
N THR A 179 -8.74 1.88 0.85
CA THR A 179 -9.17 1.00 -0.24
C THR A 179 -9.75 -0.29 0.32
N PRO A 180 -10.39 -1.14 -0.49
CA PRO A 180 -10.74 -2.50 -0.07
C PRO A 180 -9.53 -3.33 0.38
N THR A 181 -8.38 -3.16 -0.28
CA THR A 181 -7.11 -3.81 0.15
C THR A 181 -6.71 -3.37 1.55
N GLY A 182 -6.77 -2.08 1.86
CA GLY A 182 -6.45 -1.53 3.17
C GLY A 182 -7.48 -1.78 4.26
N SER A 183 -8.69 -2.28 3.90
CA SER A 183 -9.73 -2.58 4.89
C SER A 183 -9.33 -3.63 5.93
N THR A 184 -8.28 -4.40 5.66
CA THR A 184 -7.69 -5.38 6.60
C THR A 184 -6.43 -4.86 7.31
N ALA A 185 -6.03 -3.61 7.05
CA ALA A 185 -4.88 -2.94 7.65
C ALA A 185 -5.31 -2.01 8.81
N TYR A 186 -4.88 -0.77 8.84
CA TYR A 186 -5.19 0.15 9.93
C TYR A 186 -6.69 0.46 10.04
N ALA A 187 -7.41 0.52 8.92
CA ALA A 187 -8.86 0.70 8.93
C ALA A 187 -9.59 -0.39 9.74
N PHE A 188 -9.12 -1.66 9.71
CA PHE A 188 -9.67 -2.74 10.54
C PHE A 188 -9.43 -2.48 12.03
N SER A 189 -8.22 -2.13 12.42
CA SER A 189 -7.89 -1.81 13.82
C SER A 189 -8.66 -0.61 14.36
N ALA A 190 -9.04 0.33 13.49
CA ALA A 190 -9.90 1.47 13.82
C ALA A 190 -11.40 1.13 13.83
N GLY A 191 -11.78 -0.15 13.69
CA GLY A 191 -13.17 -0.61 13.75
C GLY A 191 -13.92 -0.55 12.43
N GLY A 192 -13.22 -0.40 11.30
CA GLY A 192 -13.80 -0.50 9.97
C GLY A 192 -14.16 -1.93 9.58
N PRO A 193 -15.14 -2.12 8.69
CA PRO A 193 -15.49 -3.44 8.17
C PRO A 193 -14.43 -3.94 7.18
N VAL A 194 -14.28 -5.26 7.08
CA VAL A 194 -13.51 -5.89 6.00
C VAL A 194 -14.29 -5.76 4.70
N LEU A 195 -13.66 -5.22 3.68
CA LEU A 195 -14.16 -5.18 2.32
C LEU A 195 -13.46 -6.26 1.48
N TRP A 196 -14.25 -6.94 0.63
CA TRP A 196 -13.64 -7.86 -0.34
C TRP A 196 -12.75 -7.10 -1.31
N PRO A 197 -11.55 -7.60 -1.59
CA PRO A 197 -10.61 -6.91 -2.47
C PRO A 197 -11.11 -6.67 -3.91
N SER A 198 -12.14 -7.41 -4.32
CA SER A 198 -12.82 -7.25 -5.61
C SER A 198 -13.92 -6.18 -5.62
N LEU A 199 -14.23 -5.57 -4.48
CA LEU A 199 -15.18 -4.48 -4.42
C LEU A 199 -14.55 -3.19 -4.93
N ASP A 200 -15.30 -2.44 -5.71
CA ASP A 200 -14.96 -1.06 -6.06
C ASP A 200 -15.67 -0.10 -5.07
N ALA A 201 -14.94 0.30 -4.03
CA ALA A 201 -15.44 1.19 -2.98
C ALA A 201 -14.29 1.96 -2.31
N ILE A 202 -14.61 3.03 -1.60
CA ILE A 202 -13.72 3.72 -0.67
C ILE A 202 -14.34 3.61 0.73
N LEU A 203 -13.53 3.22 1.71
CA LEU A 203 -13.92 3.11 3.11
C LEU A 203 -13.40 4.33 3.88
N VAL A 204 -14.27 4.99 4.63
CA VAL A 204 -13.93 6.12 5.51
C VAL A 204 -14.18 5.71 6.95
N VAL A 205 -13.14 5.76 7.77
CA VAL A 205 -13.20 5.35 9.19
C VAL A 205 -12.75 6.50 10.08
N PRO A 206 -13.67 7.19 10.78
CA PRO A 206 -13.30 8.09 11.86
C PRO A 206 -12.73 7.28 13.03
N ASN A 207 -11.50 7.61 13.46
CA ASN A 207 -10.82 6.91 14.54
C ASN A 207 -11.01 7.65 15.86
N ASN A 208 -11.61 7.01 16.86
CA ASN A 208 -11.92 7.58 18.18
C ASN A 208 -12.65 8.93 18.10
N ALA A 209 -13.62 9.04 17.19
CA ALA A 209 -14.34 10.29 16.99
C ALA A 209 -15.40 10.54 18.08
N HIS A 210 -15.44 11.78 18.55
CA HIS A 210 -16.43 12.27 19.53
C HIS A 210 -17.57 13.01 18.82
N ALA A 211 -18.55 12.27 18.29
CA ALA A 211 -19.73 12.83 17.62
C ALA A 211 -20.94 11.89 17.74
N LEU A 212 -22.12 12.39 17.38
CA LEU A 212 -23.34 11.58 17.34
C LEU A 212 -23.28 10.49 16.24
N PHE A 213 -22.55 10.75 15.15
CA PHE A 213 -22.33 9.81 14.07
C PHE A 213 -20.83 9.58 13.87
N THR A 214 -20.37 8.40 14.29
CA THR A 214 -18.97 7.97 14.24
C THR A 214 -18.78 6.64 13.53
N LYS A 215 -19.79 6.20 12.78
CA LYS A 215 -19.72 4.91 12.08
C LYS A 215 -18.90 5.01 10.81
N PRO A 216 -18.13 3.96 10.48
CA PRO A 216 -17.49 3.86 9.19
C PRO A 216 -18.47 3.99 8.04
N LEU A 217 -18.05 4.66 6.96
CA LEU A 217 -18.80 4.84 5.74
C LEU A 217 -18.14 4.09 4.59
N VAL A 218 -18.94 3.39 3.81
CA VAL A 218 -18.52 2.84 2.51
C VAL A 218 -19.15 3.72 1.43
N VAL A 219 -18.32 4.33 0.61
CA VAL A 219 -18.75 5.27 -0.41
C VAL A 219 -18.38 4.79 -1.82
N SER A 220 -18.98 5.42 -2.83
CA SER A 220 -18.65 5.11 -4.23
C SER A 220 -17.15 5.29 -4.51
N PRO A 221 -16.54 4.45 -5.35
CA PRO A 221 -15.16 4.66 -5.77
C PRO A 221 -14.96 5.96 -6.57
N ASN A 222 -16.06 6.54 -7.09
CA ASN A 222 -16.04 7.79 -7.82
C ASN A 222 -16.30 9.03 -6.95
N SER A 223 -16.55 8.83 -5.65
CA SER A 223 -16.71 9.94 -4.72
C SER A 223 -15.39 10.63 -4.42
N LEU A 224 -15.46 11.95 -4.25
CA LEU A 224 -14.40 12.74 -3.64
C LEU A 224 -14.61 12.74 -2.14
N VAL A 225 -13.69 12.19 -1.39
CA VAL A 225 -13.66 12.29 0.08
C VAL A 225 -12.68 13.39 0.47
N ALA A 226 -13.11 14.32 1.33
CA ALA A 226 -12.22 15.35 1.82
C ALA A 226 -12.25 15.44 3.35
N VAL A 227 -11.09 15.72 3.92
CA VAL A 227 -10.90 16.03 5.34
C VAL A 227 -10.25 17.39 5.45
N GLU A 228 -10.93 18.31 6.11
CA GLU A 228 -10.44 19.67 6.36
C GLU A 228 -10.14 19.81 7.86
N SER A 229 -8.93 20.27 8.21
CA SER A 229 -8.60 20.61 9.58
C SER A 229 -9.17 21.98 9.91
N THR A 230 -10.02 22.06 10.91
CA THR A 230 -10.50 23.36 11.43
C THR A 230 -9.55 23.98 12.45
N MET A 231 -8.50 23.27 12.81
CA MET A 231 -7.48 23.75 13.73
C MET A 231 -6.55 24.76 13.04
N ARG A 232 -6.54 26.01 13.53
CA ARG A 232 -5.75 27.08 12.95
C ARG A 232 -4.34 27.21 13.56
N THR A 233 -4.02 26.44 14.58
CA THR A 233 -2.76 26.54 15.32
C THR A 233 -1.95 25.25 15.38
N THR A 234 -2.58 24.10 15.13
CA THR A 234 -1.94 22.80 15.23
C THR A 234 -1.95 22.12 13.87
N PRO A 235 -0.79 21.72 13.34
CA PRO A 235 -0.71 20.97 12.10
C PRO A 235 -1.19 19.54 12.29
N ALA A 236 -1.67 18.94 11.20
CA ALA A 236 -1.93 17.51 11.08
C ALA A 236 -0.85 16.86 10.20
N THR A 237 -0.86 15.55 10.15
CA THR A 237 -0.02 14.74 9.27
C THR A 237 -0.90 13.80 8.49
N VAL A 238 -0.62 13.65 7.20
CA VAL A 238 -1.22 12.61 6.38
C VAL A 238 -0.21 11.47 6.24
N ILE A 239 -0.58 10.29 6.72
CA ILE A 239 0.26 9.09 6.65
C ILE A 239 -0.33 8.15 5.60
N LEU A 240 0.47 7.78 4.61
CA LEU A 240 0.07 6.93 3.50
C LEU A 240 0.72 5.55 3.66
N ASP A 241 -0.11 4.50 3.63
CA ASP A 241 0.32 3.11 3.76
C ASP A 241 1.21 2.85 5.00
N GLY A 242 1.08 3.68 6.04
CA GLY A 242 1.82 3.57 7.29
C GLY A 242 3.30 3.96 7.23
N PHE A 243 3.82 4.49 6.10
CA PHE A 243 5.27 4.80 5.99
C PHE A 243 5.62 6.12 5.28
N ARG A 244 4.72 6.70 4.49
CA ARG A 244 4.95 7.99 3.82
C ARG A 244 4.19 9.07 4.56
N GLU A 245 4.90 10.05 5.11
CA GLU A 245 4.32 11.14 5.87
C GLU A 245 4.34 12.43 5.04
N LEU A 246 3.19 13.10 4.98
CA LEU A 246 3.02 14.38 4.33
C LEU A 246 2.53 15.40 5.35
N ALA A 247 3.15 16.57 5.38
CA ALA A 247 2.72 17.66 6.25
C ALA A 247 1.37 18.23 5.79
N MET A 248 0.49 18.44 6.76
CA MET A 248 -0.79 19.11 6.58
C MET A 248 -0.83 20.33 7.51
N PRO A 249 -0.54 21.54 7.02
CA PRO A 249 -0.56 22.76 7.81
C PRO A 249 -1.92 23.04 8.47
N PRO A 250 -1.99 23.91 9.48
CA PRO A 250 -3.26 24.34 10.05
C PRO A 250 -4.20 24.90 8.98
N GLY A 251 -5.49 24.55 9.06
CA GLY A 251 -6.50 24.96 8.06
C GLY A 251 -6.43 24.27 6.70
N ALA A 252 -5.46 23.36 6.52
CA ALA A 252 -5.30 22.64 5.26
C ALA A 252 -6.40 21.59 5.04
N ARG A 253 -6.57 21.22 3.77
CA ARG A 253 -7.56 20.28 3.27
C ARG A 253 -6.88 19.14 2.52
N VAL A 254 -7.26 17.92 2.83
CA VAL A 254 -6.88 16.69 2.09
C VAL A 254 -8.05 16.26 1.24
N GLU A 255 -7.79 16.00 -0.03
CA GLU A 255 -8.76 15.41 -0.96
C GLU A 255 -8.27 14.04 -1.41
N VAL A 256 -9.16 13.06 -1.37
CA VAL A 256 -8.90 11.67 -1.73
C VAL A 256 -9.90 11.21 -2.75
N VAL A 257 -9.41 10.66 -3.84
CA VAL A 257 -10.20 10.10 -4.94
C VAL A 257 -9.66 8.73 -5.32
N ARG A 258 -10.40 7.97 -6.12
CA ARG A 258 -9.87 6.77 -6.76
C ARG A 258 -8.57 7.09 -7.50
N GLY A 259 -7.55 6.28 -7.29
CA GLY A 259 -6.26 6.42 -7.95
C GLY A 259 -6.36 6.18 -9.45
N ALA A 260 -5.66 7.02 -10.22
CA ALA A 260 -5.61 6.93 -11.67
C ALA A 260 -4.92 5.66 -12.18
N ARG A 261 -4.06 5.04 -11.35
CA ARG A 261 -3.33 3.81 -11.68
C ARG A 261 -3.54 2.78 -10.58
N PRO A 262 -3.94 1.53 -10.89
CA PRO A 262 -3.98 0.44 -9.91
C PRO A 262 -2.56 -0.04 -9.57
N VAL A 263 -2.44 -0.84 -8.54
CA VAL A 263 -1.31 -1.76 -8.36
C VAL A 263 -1.67 -3.08 -9.02
N ARG A 264 -0.82 -3.52 -9.94
CA ARG A 264 -0.98 -4.78 -10.66
C ARG A 264 -0.42 -5.92 -9.81
N TRP A 265 -1.30 -6.70 -9.24
CA TRP A 265 -0.93 -7.76 -8.30
C TRP A 265 -0.89 -9.12 -8.97
N VAL A 266 0.22 -9.82 -8.86
CA VAL A 266 0.37 -11.18 -9.38
C VAL A 266 -0.22 -12.19 -8.42
N ARG A 267 -1.07 -13.05 -8.97
CA ARG A 267 -1.66 -14.20 -8.28
C ARG A 267 -1.14 -15.49 -8.90
N LEU A 268 -0.54 -16.34 -8.07
CA LEU A 268 -0.01 -17.64 -8.51
C LEU A 268 -1.05 -18.76 -8.43
N ASP A 269 -2.09 -18.59 -7.61
CA ASP A 269 -3.18 -19.55 -7.42
C ASP A 269 -4.55 -18.87 -7.34
N ASP A 270 -5.59 -19.70 -7.15
CA ASP A 270 -6.97 -19.29 -7.05
C ASP A 270 -7.49 -19.35 -5.59
N GLN A 271 -6.60 -19.32 -4.59
CA GLN A 271 -7.03 -19.32 -3.19
C GLN A 271 -8.01 -18.17 -2.92
N PRO A 272 -9.20 -18.46 -2.39
CA PRO A 272 -10.18 -17.44 -2.10
C PRO A 272 -9.71 -16.54 -0.96
N PHE A 273 -10.14 -15.28 -1.00
CA PHE A 273 -9.85 -14.31 0.06
C PHE A 273 -10.33 -14.79 1.44
N THR A 274 -11.41 -15.59 1.49
CA THR A 274 -11.96 -16.17 2.69
C THR A 274 -10.95 -16.99 3.48
N ASP A 275 -10.12 -17.79 2.79
CA ASP A 275 -9.14 -18.67 3.46
C ASP A 275 -8.07 -17.82 4.18
N ARG A 276 -7.65 -16.73 3.54
CA ARG A 276 -6.72 -15.76 4.17
C ARG A 276 -7.36 -15.07 5.36
N LEU A 277 -8.61 -14.67 5.24
CA LEU A 277 -9.33 -14.01 6.32
C LEU A 277 -9.45 -14.94 7.55
N VAL A 278 -9.83 -16.21 7.32
CA VAL A 278 -9.95 -17.20 8.40
C VAL A 278 -8.61 -17.51 9.06
N SER A 279 -7.52 -17.53 8.29
CA SER A 279 -6.18 -17.79 8.87
C SER A 279 -5.67 -16.64 9.75
N LYS A 280 -6.34 -15.48 9.75
CA LYS A 280 -5.96 -14.27 10.49
C LYS A 280 -6.88 -13.93 11.66
N LEU A 281 -8.08 -14.50 11.69
CA LEU A 281 -9.06 -14.36 12.77
C LEU A 281 -8.90 -15.51 13.78
#